data_e4d78d6a32388c6c3021d70390444f31
#
_entry.id   e4d78d6a32388c6c3021d70390444f31
#
_cell.length_a   1.000
_cell.length_b   1.000
_cell.length_c   1.000
_cell.angle_alpha   90.00
_cell.angle_beta   90.00
_cell.angle_gamma   90.00
#
_symmetry.space_group_name_H-M   'P 1'
#
loop_
_entity.id
_entity.type
_entity.pdbx_description
1 polymer ?
#
loop_
_entity_poly.entity_id
_entity_poly.type
_entity_poly.pdbx_seq_one_letter_code
_entity_poly.pdbx_strand_id
1 'polypeptide(L)'
;PAKANEVSKLHIGWIKPGFNKIQEHIDYRITVIKDGQNTFGPIPLTHTSIGTVKIPVEFTSNGEHQIKVEMEGILFQPIPLETTYFTIEVGGEQPIQENNEEGGGCLIATAAFGSEMAPQVQFLREIRDNTVMTTQSGTAFMTGFNQFYYSFSPAVADYERENPVFK
;
A
#
# COMPACT_ATOMS: atom_id res chain seq x y z
N PRO A 1 -3.60 12.36 0.14
CA PRO A 1 -2.42 12.45 0.99
C PRO A 1 -2.79 13.01 2.35
N ALA A 2 -2.12 12.53 3.42
CA ALA A 2 -2.30 13.05 4.77
C ALA A 2 -1.73 14.48 4.84
N LYS A 3 -2.40 15.36 5.56
CA LYS A 3 -1.94 16.73 5.79
C LYS A 3 -1.74 16.99 7.27
N ALA A 4 -0.75 17.82 7.60
CA ALA A 4 -0.51 18.21 8.97
C ALA A 4 -1.69 19.03 9.52
N ASN A 5 -2.01 18.81 10.80
CA ASN A 5 -3.11 19.43 11.52
C ASN A 5 -4.52 19.14 10.93
N GLU A 6 -4.63 18.09 10.12
CA GLU A 6 -5.90 17.54 9.65
C GLU A 6 -6.04 16.09 10.09
N VAL A 7 -7.26 15.67 10.44
CA VAL A 7 -7.54 14.28 10.79
C VAL A 7 -7.54 13.43 9.50
N SER A 8 -6.59 12.55 9.41
CA SER A 8 -6.48 11.55 8.34
C SER A 8 -6.94 10.18 8.84
N LYS A 9 -7.45 9.33 7.95
CA LYS A 9 -7.85 7.96 8.30
C LYS A 9 -6.73 7.00 7.90
N LEU A 10 -6.03 6.45 8.88
CA LEU A 10 -5.07 5.38 8.69
C LEU A 10 -5.82 4.06 8.49
N HIS A 11 -5.63 3.42 7.33
CA HIS A 11 -6.22 2.12 7.02
C HIS A 11 -5.16 1.03 7.18
N ILE A 12 -5.43 0.04 8.00
CA ILE A 12 -4.54 -1.10 8.23
C ILE A 12 -5.34 -2.38 8.03
N GLY A 13 -4.74 -3.35 7.35
CA GLY A 13 -5.28 -4.69 7.18
C GLY A 13 -4.22 -5.74 7.42
N TRP A 14 -4.59 -6.85 8.04
CA TRP A 14 -3.73 -7.99 8.28
C TRP A 14 -4.02 -9.07 7.24
N ILE A 15 -2.98 -9.59 6.61
CA ILE A 15 -3.06 -10.60 5.55
C ILE A 15 -2.42 -11.89 6.06
N LYS A 16 -3.08 -13.02 5.82
CA LYS A 16 -2.57 -14.35 6.16
C LYS A 16 -1.29 -14.62 5.38
N PRO A 17 -0.18 -15.00 6.05
CA PRO A 17 1.05 -15.36 5.37
C PRO A 17 0.82 -16.46 4.33
N GLY A 18 1.31 -16.25 3.11
CA GLY A 18 1.14 -17.19 1.99
C GLY A 18 -0.24 -17.24 1.33
N PHE A 19 -1.19 -16.41 1.79
CA PHE A 19 -2.54 -16.32 1.23
C PHE A 19 -2.89 -14.84 1.02
N ASN A 20 -3.50 -14.50 -0.11
CA ASN A 20 -4.02 -13.16 -0.33
C ASN A 20 -5.42 -13.00 0.30
N LYS A 21 -5.52 -13.30 1.61
CA LYS A 21 -6.77 -13.24 2.38
C LYS A 21 -6.55 -12.49 3.70
N ILE A 22 -7.54 -11.73 4.09
CA ILE A 22 -7.55 -11.03 5.37
C ILE A 22 -7.47 -12.04 6.53
N GLN A 23 -6.61 -11.75 7.50
CA GLN A 23 -6.57 -12.42 8.79
C GLN A 23 -7.55 -11.74 9.74
N GLU A 24 -8.61 -12.43 10.07
CA GLU A 24 -9.63 -11.98 11.02
C GLU A 24 -9.18 -12.17 12.48
N HIS A 25 -9.87 -11.48 13.39
CA HIS A 25 -9.70 -11.57 14.84
C HIS A 25 -8.26 -11.30 15.28
N ILE A 26 -7.85 -10.03 15.16
CA ILE A 26 -6.52 -9.54 15.53
C ILE A 26 -6.61 -8.65 16.75
N ASP A 27 -5.74 -8.90 17.73
CA ASP A 27 -5.48 -8.01 18.87
C ASP A 27 -4.22 -7.20 18.59
N TYR A 28 -4.33 -5.87 18.59
CA TYR A 28 -3.29 -4.97 18.09
C TYR A 28 -3.16 -3.69 18.90
N ARG A 29 -1.99 -3.03 18.75
CA ARG A 29 -1.72 -1.64 19.15
C ARG A 29 -1.12 -0.88 17.99
N ILE A 30 -1.33 0.42 17.98
CA ILE A 30 -0.76 1.31 16.98
C ILE A 30 -0.16 2.53 17.67
N THR A 31 1.02 2.90 17.18
CA THR A 31 1.74 4.11 17.59
C THR A 31 2.19 4.86 16.34
N VAL A 32 2.06 6.16 16.33
CA VAL A 32 2.70 7.03 15.32
C VAL A 32 3.90 7.70 15.95
N ILE A 33 5.02 7.64 15.26
CA ILE A 33 6.31 8.13 15.72
C ILE A 33 6.81 9.18 14.74
N LYS A 34 7.32 10.29 15.24
CA LYS A 34 8.01 11.33 14.49
C LYS A 34 9.31 11.67 15.21
N ASP A 35 10.43 11.66 14.50
CA ASP A 35 11.75 12.01 15.06
C ASP A 35 12.07 11.25 16.37
N GLY A 36 11.68 9.96 16.41
CA GLY A 36 11.87 9.08 17.57
C GLY A 36 10.93 9.31 18.75
N GLN A 37 9.93 10.20 18.61
CA GLN A 37 8.94 10.47 19.65
C GLN A 37 7.53 10.01 19.23
N ASN A 38 6.77 9.49 20.18
CA ASN A 38 5.38 9.12 19.94
C ASN A 38 4.52 10.40 19.80
N THR A 39 3.93 10.59 18.63
CA THR A 39 3.00 11.71 18.37
C THR A 39 1.54 11.28 18.48
N PHE A 40 1.26 9.96 18.39
CA PHE A 40 -0.04 9.38 18.62
C PHE A 40 0.12 7.97 19.19
N GLY A 41 -0.70 7.58 20.16
CA GLY A 41 -0.66 6.27 20.80
C GLY A 41 0.52 6.11 21.78
N PRO A 42 0.89 4.85 22.16
CA PRO A 42 0.19 3.63 21.73
C PRO A 42 -1.28 3.61 22.14
N ILE A 43 -2.16 3.21 21.22
CA ILE A 43 -3.54 2.95 21.60
C ILE A 43 -3.62 1.76 22.55
N PRO A 44 -4.64 1.65 23.45
CA PRO A 44 -4.88 0.44 24.23
C PRO A 44 -4.96 -0.81 23.33
N LEU A 45 -4.66 -1.98 23.88
CA LEU A 45 -4.86 -3.24 23.16
C LEU A 45 -6.31 -3.32 22.67
N THR A 46 -6.47 -3.40 21.35
CA THR A 46 -7.76 -3.31 20.66
C THR A 46 -7.96 -4.53 19.77
N HIS A 47 -9.19 -5.00 19.70
CA HIS A 47 -9.58 -6.14 18.87
C HIS A 47 -10.26 -5.69 17.58
N THR A 48 -9.91 -6.31 16.45
CA THR A 48 -10.69 -6.25 15.21
C THR A 48 -11.16 -7.64 14.79
N SER A 49 -12.47 -7.80 14.63
CA SER A 49 -13.06 -9.08 14.18
C SER A 49 -12.91 -9.30 12.68
N ILE A 50 -12.80 -8.23 11.90
CA ILE A 50 -12.77 -8.28 10.43
C ILE A 50 -11.34 -8.19 9.85
N GLY A 51 -10.32 -8.08 10.70
CA GLY A 51 -8.91 -7.99 10.28
C GLY A 51 -8.51 -6.73 9.52
N THR A 52 -9.38 -5.72 9.52
CA THR A 52 -9.09 -4.37 8.98
C THR A 52 -9.56 -3.31 9.94
N VAL A 53 -8.88 -2.16 9.96
CA VAL A 53 -9.25 -1.03 10.82
C VAL A 53 -9.06 0.31 10.10
N LYS A 54 -9.81 1.30 10.54
CA LYS A 54 -9.71 2.69 10.11
C LYS A 54 -9.55 3.55 11.35
N ILE A 55 -8.37 4.10 11.55
CA ILE A 55 -8.03 4.86 12.75
C ILE A 55 -7.89 6.33 12.37
N PRO A 56 -8.67 7.23 12.99
CA PRO A 56 -8.45 8.66 12.82
C PRO A 56 -7.15 9.06 13.53
N VAL A 57 -6.23 9.66 12.78
CA VAL A 57 -4.96 10.17 13.29
C VAL A 57 -4.80 11.61 12.83
N GLU A 58 -4.44 12.49 13.74
CA GLU A 58 -4.02 13.86 13.43
C GLU A 58 -2.49 13.89 13.44
N PHE A 59 -1.90 14.21 12.29
CA PHE A 59 -0.46 14.38 12.18
C PHE A 59 -0.10 15.83 12.51
N THR A 60 0.75 16.03 13.50
CA THR A 60 1.05 17.37 14.03
C THR A 60 2.04 18.20 13.16
N SER A 61 2.69 17.56 12.18
CA SER A 61 3.66 18.23 11.31
C SER A 61 3.79 17.52 9.96
N ASN A 62 4.36 18.22 8.99
CA ASN A 62 4.73 17.63 7.70
C ASN A 62 6.00 16.78 7.82
N GLY A 63 6.26 15.96 6.79
CA GLY A 63 7.41 15.10 6.64
C GLY A 63 7.16 13.64 7.01
N GLU A 64 8.24 12.89 7.14
CA GLU A 64 8.19 11.46 7.39
C GLU A 64 7.68 11.14 8.80
N HIS A 65 6.71 10.23 8.87
CA HIS A 65 6.21 9.64 10.11
C HIS A 65 6.29 8.12 10.01
N GLN A 66 6.62 7.48 11.12
CA GLN A 66 6.65 6.03 11.22
C GLN A 66 5.41 5.53 11.96
N ILE A 67 4.73 4.56 11.38
CA ILE A 67 3.59 3.86 11.99
C ILE A 67 4.11 2.54 12.53
N LYS A 68 4.09 2.37 13.84
CA LYS A 68 4.39 1.11 14.51
C LYS A 68 3.09 0.35 14.73
N VAL A 69 3.00 -0.86 14.24
CA VAL A 69 1.87 -1.78 14.46
C VAL A 69 2.38 -2.97 15.25
N GLU A 70 1.77 -3.22 16.39
CA GLU A 70 2.07 -4.35 17.28
C GLU A 70 0.87 -5.28 17.29
N MET A 71 1.12 -6.59 17.14
CA MET A 71 0.12 -7.64 17.13
C MET A 71 0.40 -8.60 18.29
N GLU A 72 -0.60 -8.83 19.16
CA GLU A 72 -0.48 -9.63 20.37
C GLU A 72 -1.43 -10.84 20.41
N GLY A 73 -2.38 -10.92 19.45
CA GLY A 73 -3.34 -12.03 19.38
C GLY A 73 -3.89 -12.28 17.98
N ILE A 74 -4.17 -13.55 17.69
CA ILE A 74 -4.86 -13.99 16.46
C ILE A 74 -5.93 -15.01 16.85
N LEU A 75 -7.16 -14.87 16.30
CA LEU A 75 -8.27 -15.78 16.52
C LEU A 75 -8.53 -16.03 18.02
N PHE A 76 -8.46 -14.97 18.84
CA PHE A 76 -8.62 -15.00 20.30
C PHE A 76 -7.55 -15.80 21.06
N GLN A 77 -6.43 -16.11 20.42
CA GLN A 77 -5.28 -16.76 21.03
C GLN A 77 -4.14 -15.76 21.12
N PRO A 78 -3.50 -15.62 22.30
CA PRO A 78 -2.31 -14.78 22.44
C PRO A 78 -1.16 -15.37 21.58
N ILE A 79 -0.40 -14.49 20.94
CA ILE A 79 0.80 -14.83 20.20
C ILE A 79 2.00 -14.07 20.77
N PRO A 80 3.25 -14.50 20.49
CA PRO A 80 4.41 -13.67 20.74
C PRO A 80 4.24 -12.31 20.04
N LEU A 81 4.66 -11.23 20.70
CA LEU A 81 4.54 -9.88 20.16
C LEU A 81 5.23 -9.78 18.79
N GLU A 82 4.44 -9.49 17.77
CA GLU A 82 4.94 -9.17 16.44
C GLU A 82 4.85 -7.66 16.20
N THR A 83 5.92 -7.08 15.70
CA THR A 83 6.01 -5.64 15.45
C THR A 83 6.38 -5.37 14.01
N THR A 84 5.63 -4.48 13.36
CA THR A 84 5.89 -4.02 11.99
C THR A 84 5.89 -2.49 11.96
N TYR A 85 6.74 -1.93 11.11
CA TYR A 85 6.87 -0.48 10.91
C TYR A 85 6.54 -0.13 9.46
N PHE A 86 5.80 0.94 9.29
CA PHE A 86 5.49 1.55 8.00
C PHE A 86 5.88 3.02 8.03
N THR A 87 6.43 3.52 6.95
CA THR A 87 6.76 4.94 6.79
C THR A 87 5.71 5.62 5.92
N ILE A 88 5.26 6.79 6.32
CA ILE A 88 4.36 7.64 5.54
C ILE A 88 4.90 9.07 5.48
N GLU A 89 4.67 9.75 4.36
CA GLU A 89 4.96 11.16 4.18
C GLU A 89 3.69 11.99 4.39
N VAL A 90 3.76 13.02 5.23
CA VAL A 90 2.65 13.92 5.56
C VAL A 90 2.95 15.31 4.99
N GLY A 91 1.99 15.90 4.28
CA GLY A 91 2.06 17.27 3.75
C GLY A 91 3.02 17.47 2.59
N GLY A 92 3.72 16.46 2.14
CA GLY A 92 4.44 16.49 0.88
C GLY A 92 3.46 16.40 -0.29
N GLU A 93 3.70 17.12 -1.39
CA GLU A 93 3.32 16.56 -2.68
C GLU A 93 3.98 15.18 -2.67
N GLN A 94 3.18 14.13 -2.76
CA GLN A 94 3.81 12.82 -2.90
C GLN A 94 4.75 12.95 -4.09
N PRO A 95 6.07 12.76 -3.92
CA PRO A 95 6.87 12.45 -5.07
C PRO A 95 6.09 11.31 -5.71
N ILE A 96 5.81 11.42 -6.98
CA ILE A 96 5.49 10.27 -7.79
C ILE A 96 6.61 9.31 -7.41
N GLN A 97 6.34 8.35 -6.53
CA GLN A 97 7.30 7.30 -6.28
C GLN A 97 7.41 6.60 -7.62
N GLU A 98 8.41 7.03 -8.37
CA GLU A 98 9.08 6.09 -9.24
C GLU A 98 9.58 5.00 -8.28
N ASN A 99 8.67 4.07 -7.98
CA ASN A 99 9.08 2.79 -7.46
C ASN A 99 9.94 2.16 -8.55
N ASN A 100 11.23 2.47 -8.50
CA ASN A 100 12.27 1.65 -9.09
C ASN A 100 12.36 0.31 -8.35
N GLU A 101 11.24 -0.23 -7.93
CA GLU A 101 11.10 -1.65 -7.71
C GLU A 101 10.84 -2.26 -9.09
N GLU A 102 11.68 -3.17 -9.48
CA GLU A 102 11.61 -4.04 -10.68
C GLU A 102 10.33 -4.91 -10.71
N GLY A 103 9.20 -4.31 -10.43
CA GLY A 103 7.89 -4.92 -10.50
C GLY A 103 7.01 -4.15 -11.48
N GLY A 104 6.93 -4.63 -12.72
CA GLY A 104 6.23 -4.06 -13.85
C GLY A 104 4.94 -3.31 -13.51
N GLY A 105 5.02 -1.99 -13.41
CA GLY A 105 3.87 -1.13 -13.19
C GLY A 105 2.98 -1.08 -14.43
N CYS A 106 1.66 -1.07 -14.24
CA CYS A 106 0.70 -0.89 -15.33
C CYS A 106 0.59 0.62 -15.67
N LEU A 107 1.66 1.25 -16.19
CA LEU A 107 1.75 2.70 -16.39
C LEU A 107 0.58 3.28 -17.19
N ILE A 108 0.24 2.67 -18.32
CA ILE A 108 -0.86 3.09 -19.19
C ILE A 108 -2.19 2.97 -18.42
N ALA A 109 -2.45 1.82 -17.79
CA ALA A 109 -3.68 1.64 -17.01
C ALA A 109 -3.75 2.61 -15.83
N THR A 110 -2.64 2.89 -15.15
CA THR A 110 -2.57 3.88 -14.07
C THR A 110 -2.88 5.29 -14.59
N ALA A 111 -2.39 5.67 -15.76
CA ALA A 111 -2.68 6.96 -16.38
C ALA A 111 -4.17 7.05 -16.80
N ALA A 112 -4.71 6.01 -17.42
CA ALA A 112 -6.12 5.95 -17.85
C ALA A 112 -7.09 6.00 -16.67
N PHE A 113 -6.83 5.30 -15.58
CA PHE A 113 -7.70 5.25 -14.40
C PHE A 113 -7.32 6.26 -13.31
N GLY A 114 -6.27 7.03 -13.50
CA GLY A 114 -5.85 8.13 -12.62
C GLY A 114 -5.21 7.72 -11.30
N SER A 115 -5.09 6.42 -11.00
CA SER A 115 -4.49 5.91 -9.76
C SER A 115 -4.04 4.47 -9.89
N GLU A 116 -2.89 4.16 -9.32
CA GLU A 116 -2.43 2.77 -9.14
C GLU A 116 -3.37 1.94 -8.24
N MET A 117 -4.11 2.60 -7.37
CA MET A 117 -5.07 1.98 -6.46
C MET A 117 -6.47 1.83 -7.08
N ALA A 118 -6.65 2.24 -8.33
CA ALA A 118 -7.92 2.01 -9.03
C ALA A 118 -8.24 0.51 -9.08
N PRO A 119 -9.49 0.08 -8.83
CA PRO A 119 -9.87 -1.35 -8.80
C PRO A 119 -9.47 -2.09 -10.07
N GLN A 120 -9.53 -1.42 -11.22
CA GLN A 120 -9.16 -1.98 -12.52
C GLN A 120 -7.65 -2.26 -12.61
N VAL A 121 -6.82 -1.34 -12.07
CA VAL A 121 -5.37 -1.49 -12.04
C VAL A 121 -4.97 -2.61 -11.07
N GLN A 122 -5.61 -2.66 -9.91
CA GLN A 122 -5.40 -3.73 -8.93
C GLN A 122 -5.78 -5.09 -9.51
N PHE A 123 -6.89 -5.20 -10.21
CA PHE A 123 -7.31 -6.43 -10.88
C PHE A 123 -6.30 -6.91 -11.93
N LEU A 124 -5.74 -6.00 -12.74
CA LEU A 124 -4.70 -6.35 -13.72
C LEU A 124 -3.42 -6.86 -13.03
N ARG A 125 -3.02 -6.23 -11.92
CA ARG A 125 -1.88 -6.70 -11.10
C ARG A 125 -2.15 -8.07 -10.50
N GLU A 126 -3.35 -8.29 -9.97
CA GLU A 126 -3.76 -9.58 -9.41
C GLU A 126 -3.71 -10.71 -10.44
N ILE A 127 -4.23 -10.48 -11.65
CA ILE A 127 -4.12 -11.46 -12.76
C ILE A 127 -2.66 -11.73 -13.09
N ARG A 128 -1.83 -10.70 -13.22
CA ARG A 128 -0.41 -10.86 -13.50
C ARG A 128 0.27 -11.73 -12.43
N ASP A 129 0.08 -11.38 -11.16
CA ASP A 129 0.83 -11.98 -10.06
C ASP A 129 0.32 -13.38 -9.71
N ASN A 130 -1.01 -13.59 -9.74
CA ASN A 130 -1.63 -14.85 -9.32
C ASN A 130 -1.84 -15.85 -10.47
N THR A 131 -1.72 -15.42 -11.72
CA THR A 131 -1.94 -16.31 -12.89
C THR A 131 -0.70 -16.42 -13.75
N VAL A 132 -0.12 -15.29 -14.16
CA VAL A 132 1.00 -15.29 -15.12
C VAL A 132 2.30 -15.62 -14.41
N MET A 133 2.62 -14.93 -13.32
CA MET A 133 3.92 -15.06 -12.62
C MET A 133 4.03 -16.33 -11.76
N THR A 134 2.98 -17.11 -11.62
CA THR A 134 3.02 -18.38 -10.88
C THR A 134 3.72 -19.50 -11.64
N THR A 135 4.01 -19.32 -12.91
CA THR A 135 4.70 -20.31 -13.76
C THR A 135 6.05 -19.79 -14.24
N GLN A 136 7.02 -20.70 -14.43
CA GLN A 136 8.34 -20.34 -14.95
C GLN A 136 8.25 -19.70 -16.35
N SER A 137 7.35 -20.21 -17.19
CA SER A 137 7.10 -19.65 -18.54
C SER A 137 6.49 -18.27 -18.46
N GLY A 138 5.57 -18.03 -17.53
CA GLY A 138 4.93 -16.74 -17.31
C GLY A 138 5.93 -15.70 -16.79
N THR A 139 6.81 -16.08 -15.86
CA THR A 139 7.87 -15.19 -15.37
C THR A 139 8.83 -14.79 -16.49
N ALA A 140 9.27 -15.75 -17.32
CA ALA A 140 10.13 -15.48 -18.46
C ALA A 140 9.45 -14.60 -19.51
N PHE A 141 8.16 -14.83 -19.79
CA PHE A 141 7.34 -13.98 -20.65
C PHE A 141 7.26 -12.55 -20.10
N MET A 142 6.95 -12.38 -18.81
CA MET A 142 6.82 -11.05 -18.20
C MET A 142 8.13 -10.28 -18.22
N THR A 143 9.28 -10.94 -18.09
CA THR A 143 10.59 -10.29 -18.22
C THR A 143 10.78 -9.66 -19.60
N GLY A 144 10.51 -10.41 -20.66
CA GLY A 144 10.59 -9.89 -22.04
C GLY A 144 9.50 -8.84 -22.34
N PHE A 145 8.28 -9.09 -21.88
CA PHE A 145 7.17 -8.16 -22.03
C PHE A 145 7.44 -6.82 -21.34
N ASN A 146 7.98 -6.82 -20.13
CA ASN A 146 8.29 -5.61 -19.40
C ASN A 146 9.32 -4.76 -20.15
N GLN A 147 10.39 -5.34 -20.69
CA GLN A 147 11.35 -4.59 -21.50
C GLN A 147 10.70 -3.90 -22.71
N PHE A 148 9.84 -4.62 -23.42
CA PHE A 148 9.08 -4.06 -24.53
C PHE A 148 8.09 -2.98 -24.07
N TYR A 149 7.29 -3.29 -23.04
CA TYR A 149 6.26 -2.39 -22.51
C TYR A 149 6.85 -1.07 -22.02
N TYR A 150 7.93 -1.08 -21.26
CA TYR A 150 8.57 0.13 -20.75
C TYR A 150 9.27 0.97 -21.83
N SER A 151 9.50 0.43 -23.02
CA SER A 151 10.08 1.20 -24.12
C SER A 151 9.11 2.26 -24.69
N PHE A 152 7.80 2.07 -24.53
CA PHE A 152 6.79 3.00 -25.08
C PHE A 152 5.75 3.48 -24.05
N SER A 153 5.48 2.71 -22.97
CA SER A 153 4.41 3.03 -22.03
C SER A 153 4.55 4.38 -21.30
N PRO A 154 5.75 4.92 -21.00
CA PRO A 154 5.86 6.25 -20.44
C PRO A 154 5.30 7.32 -21.38
N ALA A 155 5.64 7.26 -22.67
CA ALA A 155 5.16 8.22 -23.65
C ALA A 155 3.64 8.15 -23.85
N VAL A 156 3.05 6.95 -23.81
CA VAL A 156 1.59 6.76 -23.90
C VAL A 156 0.92 7.30 -22.65
N ALA A 157 1.45 6.99 -21.46
CA ALA A 157 0.90 7.44 -20.18
C ALA A 157 0.94 8.98 -20.06
N ASP A 158 1.99 9.63 -20.54
CA ASP A 158 2.10 11.09 -20.56
C ASP A 158 1.07 11.69 -21.54
N TYR A 159 0.92 11.09 -22.73
CA TYR A 159 -0.09 11.52 -23.70
C TYR A 159 -1.53 11.41 -23.16
N GLU A 160 -1.85 10.32 -22.41
CA GLU A 160 -3.15 10.15 -21.75
C GLU A 160 -3.41 11.18 -20.64
N ARG A 161 -2.36 11.59 -19.92
CA ARG A 161 -2.48 12.64 -18.89
C ARG A 161 -2.78 14.00 -19.47
N GLU A 162 -2.18 14.32 -20.63
CA GLU A 162 -2.33 15.61 -21.31
C GLU A 162 -3.62 15.71 -22.13
N ASN A 163 -4.21 14.59 -22.54
CA ASN A 163 -5.38 14.54 -23.41
C ASN A 163 -6.58 13.83 -22.78
N PRO A 164 -7.46 14.54 -22.06
CA PRO A 164 -8.62 13.95 -21.38
C PRO A 164 -9.60 13.21 -22.29
N VAL A 165 -9.57 13.50 -23.60
CA VAL A 165 -10.44 12.84 -24.59
C VAL A 165 -9.93 11.44 -24.97
N PHE A 166 -8.69 11.13 -24.63
CA PHE A 166 -8.04 9.85 -24.94
C PHE A 166 -8.20 8.81 -23.82
N LYS A 167 -8.71 9.22 -22.67
CA LYS A 167 -8.97 8.38 -21.48
C LYS A 167 -10.15 7.44 -21.66
#